data_bfe1d0f9b02dd4c29998c16eb2454d5b
#
_entry.id   bfe1d0f9b02dd4c29998c16eb2454d5b
#
_cell.length_a   1.000
_cell.length_b   1.000
_cell.length_c   1.000
_cell.angle_alpha   90.00
_cell.angle_beta   90.00
_cell.angle_gamma   90.00
#
_symmetry.space_group_name_H-M   'P 1'
#
loop_
_entity.id
_entity.type
_entity.pdbx_description
1 polymer ?
#
loop_
_entity_poly.entity_id
_entity_poly.type
_entity_poly.pdbx_seq_one_letter_code
_entity_poly.pdbx_strand_id
1 'polypeptide(L)'
;MSVKTAKKSQNDLVFTEYKAKEFLKKYAETPKNLLLDQKEVKKLLISKKFTLNFNFPVVLKISSDFLIHKTDEGAVKTVYNEQDFFKTLVDFEKKITKFKARGVIVEEFVSGQELIVGIKKDNTFGHVIGLGIGGIFTETIKDISFRACPINSDDFDSMLNDLKFKSLVLGTRGKKNDIETLKKLVIEISKIPEKNPKILELDINPLILNEKYCKLVDARIVFGP
;
A
#
# COMPACT_ATOMS: atom_id res chain seq x y z
N MET A 1 10.37 -17.19 -11.62
CA MET A 1 11.47 -16.20 -11.56
C MET A 1 11.31 -15.41 -10.27
N SER A 2 12.25 -15.46 -9.36
CA SER A 2 12.27 -14.64 -8.15
C SER A 2 12.44 -13.19 -8.59
N VAL A 3 11.49 -12.31 -8.23
CA VAL A 3 11.64 -10.88 -8.45
C VAL A 3 12.73 -10.40 -7.50
N LYS A 4 14.00 -10.49 -7.95
CA LYS A 4 15.09 -9.85 -7.21
C LYS A 4 14.80 -8.36 -7.20
N THR A 5 14.53 -7.81 -6.03
CA THR A 5 14.55 -6.37 -5.79
C THR A 5 15.79 -5.78 -6.42
N ALA A 6 15.64 -4.79 -7.29
CA ALA A 6 16.77 -4.11 -7.91
C ALA A 6 17.70 -3.63 -6.78
N LYS A 7 19.02 -3.88 -6.93
CA LYS A 7 20.00 -3.37 -5.96
C LYS A 7 19.87 -1.85 -5.93
N LYS A 8 19.48 -1.35 -4.76
CA LYS A 8 19.34 0.09 -4.49
C LYS A 8 20.68 0.76 -4.75
N SER A 9 20.75 1.72 -5.68
CA SER A 9 21.93 2.57 -5.83
C SER A 9 21.95 3.58 -4.68
N GLN A 10 23.13 4.09 -4.30
CA GLN A 10 23.24 5.11 -3.23
C GLN A 10 22.51 6.42 -3.56
N ASN A 11 22.15 6.63 -4.82
CA ASN A 11 21.53 7.86 -5.33
C ASN A 11 20.01 7.74 -5.59
N ASP A 12 19.37 6.60 -5.26
CA ASP A 12 17.94 6.43 -5.51
C ASP A 12 17.11 7.18 -4.46
N LEU A 13 16.17 8.02 -4.93
CA LEU A 13 15.19 8.67 -4.08
C LEU A 13 14.03 7.72 -3.79
N VAL A 14 13.80 7.38 -2.52
CA VAL A 14 12.73 6.49 -2.11
C VAL A 14 11.63 7.25 -1.38
N PHE A 15 10.41 7.13 -1.90
CA PHE A 15 9.19 7.51 -1.19
C PHE A 15 8.66 6.28 -0.45
N THR A 16 8.71 6.32 0.87
CA THR A 16 8.07 5.34 1.74
C THR A 16 6.58 5.63 1.89
N GLU A 17 5.84 4.78 2.59
CA GLU A 17 4.37 4.77 2.65
C GLU A 17 3.74 6.17 2.66
N TYR A 18 4.10 7.02 3.62
CA TYR A 18 3.46 8.34 3.76
C TYR A 18 3.66 9.22 2.52
N LYS A 19 4.90 9.35 2.05
CA LYS A 19 5.21 10.15 0.84
C LYS A 19 4.63 9.53 -0.42
N ALA A 20 4.65 8.20 -0.52
CA ALA A 20 4.09 7.49 -1.66
C ALA A 20 2.56 7.67 -1.74
N LYS A 21 1.85 7.57 -0.60
CA LYS A 21 0.42 7.86 -0.52
C LYS A 21 0.09 9.30 -0.91
N GLU A 22 0.85 10.28 -0.41
CA GLU A 22 0.67 11.69 -0.80
C GLU A 22 0.86 11.92 -2.31
N PHE A 23 1.82 11.22 -2.92
CA PHE A 23 2.03 11.28 -4.36
C PHE A 23 0.87 10.62 -5.13
N LEU A 24 0.35 9.49 -4.62
CA LEU A 24 -0.65 8.67 -5.29
C LEU A 24 -2.10 9.09 -5.03
N LYS A 25 -2.38 9.93 -4.03
CA LYS A 25 -3.76 10.32 -3.65
C LYS A 25 -4.59 10.99 -4.77
N LYS A 26 -3.93 11.53 -5.80
CA LYS A 26 -4.60 12.07 -6.98
C LYS A 26 -5.05 11.00 -7.98
N TYR A 27 -4.56 9.77 -7.83
CA TYR A 27 -4.85 8.62 -8.69
C TYR A 27 -5.71 7.57 -7.99
N ALA A 28 -5.56 7.45 -6.65
CA ALA A 28 -6.19 6.41 -5.85
C ALA A 28 -6.71 6.96 -4.53
N GLU A 29 -7.86 6.46 -4.10
CA GLU A 29 -8.37 6.71 -2.76
C GLU A 29 -7.49 5.99 -1.73
N THR A 30 -7.20 6.67 -0.61
CA THR A 30 -6.49 6.08 0.53
C THR A 30 -7.42 6.02 1.74
N PRO A 31 -7.21 5.09 2.69
CA PRO A 31 -7.89 5.13 3.97
C PRO A 31 -7.65 6.48 4.68
N LYS A 32 -8.62 6.95 5.44
CA LYS A 32 -8.42 8.12 6.31
C LYS A 32 -7.27 7.83 7.26
N ASN A 33 -6.36 8.77 7.40
CA ASN A 33 -5.20 8.57 8.28
C ASN A 33 -4.76 9.88 8.94
N LEU A 34 -4.00 9.72 10.00
CA LEU A 34 -3.40 10.78 10.80
C LEU A 34 -1.98 10.36 11.15
N LEU A 35 -1.00 11.20 10.89
CA LEU A 35 0.36 11.01 11.36
C LEU A 35 0.51 11.73 12.72
N LEU A 36 0.85 10.97 13.75
CA LEU A 36 1.23 11.47 15.07
C LEU A 36 2.74 11.51 15.14
N ASP A 37 3.32 12.70 15.28
CA ASP A 37 4.75 12.83 15.49
C ASP A 37 5.15 12.35 16.92
N GLN A 38 6.45 12.28 17.20
CA GLN A 38 6.95 11.80 18.49
C GLN A 38 6.44 12.64 19.68
N LYS A 39 6.26 13.96 19.51
CA LYS A 39 5.76 14.84 20.55
C LYS A 39 4.28 14.61 20.82
N GLU A 40 3.51 14.44 19.75
CA GLU A 40 2.07 14.14 19.81
C GLU A 40 1.82 12.78 20.46
N VAL A 41 2.60 11.76 20.11
CA VAL A 41 2.53 10.43 20.76
C VAL A 41 2.76 10.55 22.25
N LYS A 42 3.80 11.27 22.72
CA LYS A 42 4.08 11.49 24.14
C LYS A 42 2.94 12.25 24.84
N LYS A 43 2.44 13.31 24.21
CA LYS A 43 1.31 14.09 24.74
C LYS A 43 0.06 13.23 24.93
N LEU A 44 -0.26 12.38 23.95
CA LEU A 44 -1.39 11.47 24.03
C LEU A 44 -1.24 10.41 25.13
N LEU A 45 -0.04 9.86 25.31
CA LEU A 45 0.25 8.90 26.36
C LEU A 45 0.08 9.49 27.77
N ILE A 46 0.35 10.81 27.94
CA ILE A 46 0.16 11.52 29.20
C ILE A 46 -1.31 11.86 29.42
N SER A 47 -1.95 12.48 28.41
CA SER A 47 -3.32 13.03 28.56
C SER A 47 -4.39 11.94 28.58
N LYS A 48 -4.15 10.80 27.94
CA LYS A 48 -5.13 9.73 27.69
C LYS A 48 -6.42 10.22 26.99
N LYS A 49 -6.35 11.36 26.29
CA LYS A 49 -7.47 11.93 25.54
C LYS A 49 -7.14 11.95 24.08
N PHE A 50 -7.92 11.23 23.28
CA PHE A 50 -7.75 11.16 21.85
C PHE A 50 -9.11 11.14 21.15
N THR A 51 -9.26 11.96 20.11
CA THR A 51 -10.45 11.98 19.28
C THR A 51 -10.04 11.64 17.85
N LEU A 52 -10.65 10.59 17.31
CA LEU A 52 -10.51 10.21 15.90
C LEU A 52 -11.73 10.72 15.13
N ASN A 53 -11.52 11.07 13.87
CA ASN A 53 -12.60 11.40 12.92
C ASN A 53 -13.06 10.16 12.14
N PHE A 54 -12.70 8.97 12.59
CA PHE A 54 -13.11 7.66 12.09
C PHE A 54 -13.16 6.65 13.23
N ASN A 55 -13.90 5.55 13.03
CA ASN A 55 -14.21 4.60 14.11
C ASN A 55 -13.18 3.46 14.19
N PHE A 56 -13.14 2.80 15.36
CA PHE A 56 -12.48 1.50 15.50
C PHE A 56 -13.20 0.43 14.65
N PRO A 57 -12.46 -0.59 14.15
CA PRO A 57 -11.03 -0.80 14.34
C PRO A 57 -10.18 0.19 13.56
N VAL A 58 -8.97 0.46 14.03
CA VAL A 58 -7.97 1.27 13.35
C VAL A 58 -6.64 0.52 13.24
N VAL A 59 -5.79 0.93 12.31
CA VAL A 59 -4.44 0.36 12.13
C VAL A 59 -3.41 1.39 12.58
N LEU A 60 -2.53 0.98 13.49
CA LEU A 60 -1.35 1.75 13.86
C LEU A 60 -0.15 1.23 13.08
N LYS A 61 0.63 2.16 12.49
CA LYS A 61 1.83 1.84 11.70
C LYS A 61 2.99 2.75 12.11
N ILE A 62 4.17 2.19 12.29
CA ILE A 62 5.40 2.99 12.46
C ILE A 62 5.77 3.64 11.13
N SER A 63 5.88 4.96 11.10
CA SER A 63 6.28 5.74 9.92
C SER A 63 7.80 5.95 9.91
N SER A 64 8.53 5.08 9.22
CA SER A 64 9.98 5.15 9.09
C SER A 64 10.43 4.98 7.65
N ASP A 65 11.41 5.79 7.23
CA ASP A 65 12.04 5.66 5.92
C ASP A 65 13.05 4.48 5.86
N PHE A 66 13.35 3.88 7.02
CA PHE A 66 14.32 2.79 7.15
C PHE A 66 13.69 1.42 7.36
N LEU A 67 12.39 1.37 7.63
CA LEU A 67 11.67 0.13 7.94
C LEU A 67 10.91 -0.38 6.71
N ILE A 68 11.43 -1.41 6.07
CA ILE A 68 10.86 -1.99 4.84
C ILE A 68 9.81 -3.06 5.18
N HIS A 69 10.12 -3.98 6.08
CA HIS A 69 9.24 -5.09 6.48
C HIS A 69 8.53 -4.78 7.81
N LYS A 70 7.55 -3.87 7.76
CA LYS A 70 6.86 -3.37 8.96
C LYS A 70 6.14 -4.46 9.76
N THR A 71 5.53 -5.41 9.07
CA THR A 71 4.76 -6.50 9.70
C THR A 71 5.66 -7.44 10.49
N ASP A 72 6.80 -7.86 9.91
CA ASP A 72 7.75 -8.77 10.55
C ASP A 72 8.38 -8.16 11.80
N GLU A 73 8.58 -6.85 11.80
CA GLU A 73 9.10 -6.09 12.95
C GLU A 73 8.03 -5.71 13.98
N GLY A 74 6.78 -6.17 13.78
CA GLY A 74 5.66 -5.82 14.63
C GLY A 74 5.38 -4.31 14.67
N ALA A 75 5.61 -3.63 13.56
CA ALA A 75 5.45 -2.19 13.39
C ALA A 75 4.10 -1.81 12.73
N VAL A 76 3.23 -2.78 12.53
CA VAL A 76 1.84 -2.63 12.09
C VAL A 76 0.95 -3.41 13.05
N LYS A 77 -0.13 -2.79 13.53
CA LYS A 77 -1.09 -3.45 14.42
C LYS A 77 -2.49 -2.90 14.24
N THR A 78 -3.45 -3.81 14.04
CA THR A 78 -4.87 -3.48 14.13
C THR A 78 -5.30 -3.45 15.58
N VAL A 79 -6.03 -2.42 15.97
CA VAL A 79 -6.56 -2.23 17.33
C VAL A 79 -8.06 -1.97 17.25
N TYR A 80 -8.79 -2.54 18.20
CA TYR A 80 -10.25 -2.64 18.12
C TYR A 80 -10.97 -1.68 19.06
N ASN A 81 -10.25 -1.10 20.02
CA ASN A 81 -10.80 -0.19 21.03
C ASN A 81 -9.71 0.75 21.56
N GLU A 82 -10.13 1.71 22.37
CA GLU A 82 -9.24 2.73 22.94
C GLU A 82 -8.19 2.13 23.89
N GLN A 83 -8.52 1.10 24.65
CA GLN A 83 -7.56 0.45 25.57
C GLN A 83 -6.42 -0.20 24.77
N ASP A 84 -6.74 -0.96 23.72
CA ASP A 84 -5.75 -1.57 22.81
C ASP A 84 -4.92 -0.51 22.09
N PHE A 85 -5.55 0.60 21.71
CA PHE A 85 -4.89 1.73 21.09
C PHE A 85 -3.77 2.28 21.99
N PHE A 86 -4.06 2.65 23.23
CA PHE A 86 -3.05 3.19 24.15
C PHE A 86 -1.98 2.16 24.51
N LYS A 87 -2.35 0.89 24.69
CA LYS A 87 -1.39 -0.20 24.92
C LYS A 87 -0.40 -0.33 23.76
N THR A 88 -0.91 -0.30 22.53
CA THR A 88 -0.08 -0.37 21.33
C THR A 88 0.77 0.87 21.15
N LEU A 89 0.22 2.05 21.47
CA LEU A 89 0.95 3.32 21.36
C LEU A 89 2.15 3.39 22.33
N VAL A 90 2.05 2.81 23.54
CA VAL A 90 3.18 2.65 24.48
C VAL A 90 4.28 1.79 23.87
N ASP A 91 3.93 0.67 23.23
CA ASP A 91 4.92 -0.19 22.56
C ASP A 91 5.56 0.53 21.35
N PHE A 92 4.76 1.23 20.57
CA PHE A 92 5.23 1.96 19.39
C PHE A 92 6.09 3.17 19.73
N GLU A 93 5.87 3.85 20.85
CA GLU A 93 6.72 4.94 21.32
C GLU A 93 8.17 4.48 21.49
N LYS A 94 8.40 3.30 22.05
CA LYS A 94 9.73 2.71 22.17
C LYS A 94 10.34 2.38 20.80
N LYS A 95 9.51 1.93 19.86
CA LYS A 95 9.94 1.59 18.49
C LYS A 95 10.27 2.81 17.63
N ILE A 96 9.69 3.99 17.90
CA ILE A 96 9.99 5.24 17.18
C ILE A 96 11.49 5.51 17.21
N THR A 97 12.11 5.44 18.39
CA THR A 97 13.55 5.67 18.54
C THR A 97 14.37 4.56 17.86
N LYS A 98 14.00 3.29 18.09
CA LYS A 98 14.69 2.13 17.48
C LYS A 98 14.77 2.22 15.95
N PHE A 99 13.68 2.61 15.31
CA PHE A 99 13.56 2.63 13.85
C PHE A 99 13.80 4.01 13.22
N LYS A 100 14.25 4.99 14.00
CA LYS A 100 14.41 6.41 13.56
C LYS A 100 13.15 6.89 12.83
N ALA A 101 11.99 6.55 13.40
CA ALA A 101 10.71 6.82 12.79
C ALA A 101 10.31 8.30 12.97
N ARG A 102 9.51 8.79 12.03
CA ARG A 102 8.89 10.14 12.11
C ARG A 102 7.80 10.18 13.16
N GLY A 103 7.12 9.02 13.38
CA GLY A 103 6.00 8.91 14.30
C GLY A 103 5.18 7.65 14.03
N VAL A 104 3.91 7.72 14.38
CA VAL A 104 2.91 6.67 14.22
C VAL A 104 1.80 7.15 13.30
N ILE A 105 1.51 6.42 12.23
CA ILE A 105 0.31 6.61 11.43
C ILE A 105 -0.82 5.86 12.13
N VAL A 106 -1.93 6.56 12.38
CA VAL A 106 -3.21 5.99 12.78
C VAL A 106 -4.11 6.03 11.56
N GLU A 107 -4.60 4.88 11.12
CA GLU A 107 -5.30 4.73 9.85
C GLU A 107 -6.61 3.97 10.01
N GLU A 108 -7.65 4.39 9.28
CA GLU A 108 -8.92 3.69 9.14
C GLU A 108 -8.66 2.24 8.70
N PHE A 109 -9.25 1.28 9.41
CA PHE A 109 -9.21 -0.11 8.97
C PHE A 109 -10.13 -0.30 7.76
N VAL A 110 -9.59 -0.87 6.70
CA VAL A 110 -10.34 -1.23 5.50
C VAL A 110 -10.21 -2.73 5.23
N SER A 111 -11.30 -3.34 4.79
CA SER A 111 -11.38 -4.78 4.55
C SER A 111 -11.87 -5.08 3.14
N GLY A 112 -11.34 -6.14 2.55
CA GLY A 112 -11.70 -6.57 1.20
C GLY A 112 -10.71 -7.57 0.66
N GLN A 113 -10.75 -7.79 -0.65
CA GLN A 113 -9.76 -8.57 -1.35
C GLN A 113 -8.46 -7.77 -1.45
N GLU A 114 -7.38 -8.35 -0.98
CA GLU A 114 -6.04 -7.78 -1.13
C GLU A 114 -5.51 -8.04 -2.54
N LEU A 115 -5.04 -6.97 -3.17
CA LEU A 115 -4.41 -7.00 -4.49
C LEU A 115 -3.04 -6.34 -4.42
N ILE A 116 -2.20 -6.66 -5.41
CA ILE A 116 -0.93 -5.97 -5.66
C ILE A 116 -1.03 -5.29 -7.02
N VAL A 117 -0.63 -4.02 -7.07
CA VAL A 117 -0.42 -3.28 -8.31
C VAL A 117 0.99 -2.69 -8.27
N GLY A 118 1.82 -3.06 -9.23
CA GLY A 118 3.20 -2.59 -9.25
C GLY A 118 3.65 -2.16 -10.64
N ILE A 119 4.53 -1.16 -10.70
CA ILE A 119 5.24 -0.78 -11.91
C ILE A 119 6.72 -1.02 -11.69
N LYS A 120 7.38 -1.56 -12.69
CA LYS A 120 8.83 -1.72 -12.73
C LYS A 120 9.39 -1.28 -14.07
N LYS A 121 10.50 -0.55 -14.03
CA LYS A 121 11.25 -0.22 -15.25
C LYS A 121 12.03 -1.44 -15.70
N ASP A 122 11.71 -1.93 -16.88
CA ASP A 122 12.41 -3.01 -17.56
C ASP A 122 13.32 -2.44 -18.65
N ASN A 123 14.48 -3.05 -18.86
CA ASN A 123 15.47 -2.56 -19.82
C ASN A 123 15.04 -2.79 -21.28
N THR A 124 14.15 -3.74 -21.53
CA THR A 124 13.69 -4.12 -22.87
C THR A 124 12.34 -3.51 -23.20
N PHE A 125 11.41 -3.59 -22.24
CA PHE A 125 10.00 -3.23 -22.44
C PHE A 125 9.63 -1.84 -21.91
N GLY A 126 10.59 -1.09 -21.35
CA GLY A 126 10.29 0.17 -20.67
C GLY A 126 9.59 -0.06 -19.33
N HIS A 127 8.55 0.71 -19.01
CA HIS A 127 7.80 0.46 -17.77
C HIS A 127 6.76 -0.64 -18.00
N VAL A 128 6.70 -1.57 -17.06
CA VAL A 128 5.76 -2.70 -17.07
C VAL A 128 4.91 -2.62 -15.80
N ILE A 129 3.59 -2.72 -15.96
CA ILE A 129 2.65 -2.81 -14.84
C ILE A 129 2.27 -4.25 -14.58
N GLY A 130 2.20 -4.63 -13.29
CA GLY A 130 1.67 -5.90 -12.81
C GLY A 130 0.41 -5.72 -11.98
N LEU A 131 -0.55 -6.61 -12.17
CA LEU A 131 -1.74 -6.76 -11.31
C LEU A 131 -1.78 -8.19 -10.80
N GLY A 132 -1.93 -8.37 -9.49
CA GLY A 132 -1.94 -9.71 -8.89
C GLY A 132 -2.76 -9.80 -7.61
N ILE A 133 -2.94 -11.03 -7.15
CA ILE A 133 -3.56 -11.34 -5.87
C ILE A 133 -2.56 -11.01 -4.75
N GLY A 134 -3.00 -10.22 -3.76
CA GLY A 134 -2.24 -9.84 -2.58
C GLY A 134 -2.45 -10.77 -1.38
N GLY A 135 -1.89 -10.38 -0.24
CA GLY A 135 -1.99 -11.10 1.02
C GLY A 135 -1.02 -12.28 1.15
N ILE A 136 -1.29 -13.14 2.13
CA ILE A 136 -0.42 -14.28 2.47
C ILE A 136 -0.21 -15.28 1.32
N PHE A 137 -1.08 -15.27 0.31
CA PHE A 137 -0.99 -16.14 -0.86
C PHE A 137 0.00 -15.64 -1.91
N THR A 138 0.41 -14.37 -1.86
CA THR A 138 1.27 -13.76 -2.88
C THR A 138 2.61 -14.47 -3.03
N GLU A 139 3.24 -14.80 -1.90
CA GLU A 139 4.55 -15.46 -1.89
C GLU A 139 4.49 -16.90 -2.40
N THR A 140 3.37 -17.57 -2.15
CA THR A 140 3.19 -19.00 -2.49
C THR A 140 2.64 -19.19 -3.90
N ILE A 141 1.66 -18.40 -4.31
CA ILE A 141 0.89 -18.63 -5.54
C ILE A 141 1.43 -17.82 -6.73
N LYS A 142 1.97 -16.61 -6.47
CA LYS A 142 2.52 -15.69 -7.50
C LYS A 142 1.59 -15.51 -8.69
N ASP A 143 0.31 -15.28 -8.41
CA ASP A 143 -0.72 -15.06 -9.43
C ASP A 143 -0.73 -13.59 -9.83
N ILE A 144 0.09 -13.25 -10.83
CA ILE A 144 0.32 -11.88 -11.30
C ILE A 144 0.34 -11.89 -12.83
N SER A 145 -0.39 -10.96 -13.44
CA SER A 145 -0.34 -10.67 -14.88
C SER A 145 0.40 -9.36 -15.14
N PHE A 146 1.10 -9.25 -16.26
CA PHE A 146 1.93 -8.11 -16.61
C PHE A 146 1.60 -7.56 -18.00
N ARG A 147 1.69 -6.23 -18.17
CA ARG A 147 1.59 -5.52 -19.48
C ARG A 147 2.59 -4.36 -19.53
N ALA A 148 2.99 -3.98 -20.74
CA ALA A 148 3.76 -2.74 -20.93
C ALA A 148 2.89 -1.51 -20.65
N CYS A 149 3.47 -0.49 -20.02
CA CYS A 149 2.79 0.79 -19.77
C CYS A 149 2.86 1.72 -20.99
N PRO A 150 1.84 2.56 -21.22
CA PRO A 150 0.53 2.58 -20.53
C PRO A 150 -0.40 1.48 -21.06
N ILE A 151 -1.37 1.06 -20.25
CA ILE A 151 -2.40 0.10 -20.64
C ILE A 151 -3.73 0.79 -20.96
N ASN A 152 -4.56 0.11 -21.76
CA ASN A 152 -5.93 0.49 -22.06
C ASN A 152 -6.96 -0.46 -21.38
N SER A 153 -8.23 -0.30 -21.71
CA SER A 153 -9.34 -1.12 -21.18
C SER A 153 -9.19 -2.61 -21.51
N ASP A 154 -8.84 -2.92 -22.76
CA ASP A 154 -8.74 -4.31 -23.23
C ASP A 154 -7.53 -5.01 -22.61
N ASP A 155 -6.42 -4.27 -22.43
CA ASP A 155 -5.25 -4.77 -21.71
C ASP A 155 -5.60 -5.15 -20.26
N PHE A 156 -6.36 -4.28 -19.54
CA PHE A 156 -6.80 -4.59 -18.18
C PHE A 156 -7.68 -5.86 -18.14
N ASP A 157 -8.66 -5.96 -19.05
CA ASP A 157 -9.55 -7.12 -19.11
C ASP A 157 -8.78 -8.40 -19.42
N SER A 158 -7.79 -8.32 -20.29
CA SER A 158 -6.85 -9.40 -20.58
C SER A 158 -6.01 -9.76 -19.34
N MET A 159 -5.45 -8.76 -18.63
CA MET A 159 -4.70 -8.99 -17.38
C MET A 159 -5.55 -9.72 -16.33
N LEU A 160 -6.81 -9.30 -16.16
CA LEU A 160 -7.74 -9.93 -15.22
C LEU A 160 -8.04 -11.38 -15.62
N ASN A 161 -8.17 -11.65 -16.93
CA ASN A 161 -8.41 -13.01 -17.43
C ASN A 161 -7.21 -13.94 -17.30
N ASP A 162 -5.99 -13.42 -17.31
CA ASP A 162 -4.76 -14.20 -17.08
C ASP A 162 -4.63 -14.70 -15.64
N LEU A 163 -5.30 -14.04 -14.67
CA LEU A 163 -5.22 -14.44 -13.26
C LEU A 163 -5.93 -15.79 -13.05
N LYS A 164 -5.23 -16.74 -12.45
CA LYS A 164 -5.77 -18.06 -12.10
C LYS A 164 -6.92 -17.96 -11.10
N PHE A 165 -6.80 -17.05 -10.16
CA PHE A 165 -7.78 -16.80 -9.10
C PHE A 165 -8.58 -15.51 -9.33
N LYS A 166 -8.87 -15.16 -10.60
CA LYS A 166 -9.69 -13.99 -10.93
C LYS A 166 -11.04 -13.93 -10.21
N SER A 167 -11.60 -15.08 -9.83
CA SER A 167 -12.84 -15.14 -9.06
C SER A 167 -12.75 -14.43 -7.72
N LEU A 168 -11.56 -14.39 -7.09
CA LEU A 168 -11.33 -13.61 -5.86
C LEU A 168 -11.41 -12.11 -6.14
N VAL A 169 -10.88 -11.67 -7.29
CA VAL A 169 -10.95 -10.26 -7.70
C VAL A 169 -12.38 -9.87 -8.05
N LEU A 170 -13.10 -10.72 -8.78
CA LEU A 170 -14.49 -10.46 -9.16
C LEU A 170 -15.45 -10.45 -7.97
N GLY A 171 -15.09 -11.15 -6.90
CA GLY A 171 -15.86 -11.27 -5.68
C GLY A 171 -16.34 -12.71 -5.45
N THR A 172 -16.59 -13.03 -4.20
CA THR A 172 -16.97 -14.39 -3.74
C THR A 172 -18.22 -14.35 -2.89
N ARG A 173 -18.86 -15.51 -2.73
CA ARG A 173 -20.04 -15.69 -1.85
C ARG A 173 -21.21 -14.72 -2.16
N GLY A 174 -21.45 -14.47 -3.46
CA GLY A 174 -22.55 -13.60 -3.90
C GLY A 174 -22.27 -12.08 -3.79
N LYS A 175 -21.11 -11.67 -3.31
CA LYS A 175 -20.67 -10.28 -3.31
C LYS A 175 -19.80 -10.01 -4.53
N LYS A 176 -20.09 -8.92 -5.25
CA LYS A 176 -19.30 -8.46 -6.40
C LYS A 176 -18.43 -7.30 -5.96
N ASN A 177 -17.14 -7.37 -6.27
CA ASN A 177 -16.24 -6.25 -6.05
C ASN A 177 -16.43 -5.17 -7.13
N ASP A 178 -16.02 -3.94 -6.83
CA ASP A 178 -16.08 -2.80 -7.76
C ASP A 178 -14.93 -2.85 -8.77
N ILE A 179 -15.11 -3.68 -9.80
CA ILE A 179 -14.11 -3.90 -10.85
C ILE A 179 -13.91 -2.66 -11.71
N GLU A 180 -14.96 -1.84 -11.91
CA GLU A 180 -14.85 -0.62 -12.70
C GLU A 180 -13.93 0.41 -12.05
N THR A 181 -14.02 0.56 -10.73
CA THR A 181 -13.10 1.42 -9.98
C THR A 181 -11.67 0.86 -10.02
N LEU A 182 -11.49 -0.46 -9.85
CA LEU A 182 -10.18 -1.09 -9.99
C LEU A 182 -9.58 -0.86 -11.38
N LYS A 183 -10.37 -1.06 -12.44
CA LYS A 183 -9.96 -0.88 -13.83
C LYS A 183 -9.46 0.54 -14.09
N LYS A 184 -10.27 1.54 -13.73
CA LYS A 184 -9.91 2.95 -13.86
C LYS A 184 -8.60 3.26 -13.13
N LEU A 185 -8.45 2.77 -11.90
CA LEU A 185 -7.27 2.98 -11.06
C LEU A 185 -6.02 2.38 -11.70
N VAL A 186 -6.07 1.13 -12.14
CA VAL A 186 -4.89 0.45 -12.73
C VAL A 186 -4.46 1.11 -14.04
N ILE A 187 -5.43 1.52 -14.89
CA ILE A 187 -5.14 2.27 -16.12
C ILE A 187 -4.47 3.62 -15.80
N GLU A 188 -4.99 4.39 -14.85
CA GLU A 188 -4.39 5.68 -14.48
C GLU A 188 -3.00 5.52 -13.84
N ILE A 189 -2.78 4.49 -13.02
CA ILE A 189 -1.45 4.17 -12.48
C ILE A 189 -0.47 3.86 -13.61
N SER A 190 -0.90 3.11 -14.63
CA SER A 190 -0.02 2.73 -15.75
C SER A 190 0.51 3.93 -16.56
N LYS A 191 -0.17 5.08 -16.49
CA LYS A 191 0.23 6.33 -17.17
C LYS A 191 1.22 7.17 -16.33
N ILE A 192 1.44 6.83 -15.06
CA ILE A 192 2.32 7.62 -14.18
C ILE A 192 3.74 7.75 -14.74
N PRO A 193 4.37 6.70 -15.32
CA PRO A 193 5.71 6.79 -15.87
C PRO A 193 5.87 7.77 -17.03
N GLU A 194 4.82 8.03 -17.80
CA GLU A 194 4.89 9.01 -18.91
C GLU A 194 5.26 10.41 -18.40
N LYS A 195 4.71 10.79 -17.24
CA LYS A 195 5.01 12.08 -16.58
C LYS A 195 6.16 11.99 -15.58
N ASN A 196 6.60 10.78 -15.23
CA ASN A 196 7.63 10.52 -14.23
C ASN A 196 8.60 9.42 -14.72
N PRO A 197 9.36 9.65 -15.80
CA PRO A 197 10.19 8.62 -16.44
C PRO A 197 11.35 8.12 -15.57
N LYS A 198 11.65 8.83 -14.47
CA LYS A 198 12.64 8.42 -13.47
C LYS A 198 12.15 7.38 -12.48
N ILE A 199 10.87 7.02 -12.49
CA ILE A 199 10.37 5.93 -11.64
C ILE A 199 11.03 4.62 -12.09
N LEU A 200 11.73 3.97 -11.16
CA LEU A 200 12.29 2.63 -11.34
C LEU A 200 11.32 1.56 -10.86
N GLU A 201 10.62 1.85 -9.77
CA GLU A 201 9.69 0.93 -9.13
C GLU A 201 8.57 1.72 -8.44
N LEU A 202 7.34 1.29 -8.62
CA LEU A 202 6.17 1.71 -7.86
C LEU A 202 5.46 0.44 -7.40
N ASP A 203 5.27 0.29 -6.10
CA ASP A 203 4.63 -0.87 -5.50
C ASP A 203 3.48 -0.41 -4.61
N ILE A 204 2.29 -0.94 -4.87
CA ILE A 204 1.08 -0.78 -4.06
C ILE A 204 0.74 -2.16 -3.51
N ASN A 205 0.95 -2.36 -2.20
CA ASN A 205 0.76 -3.64 -1.54
C ASN A 205 0.46 -3.46 -0.04
N PRO A 206 -0.81 -3.65 0.37
CA PRO A 206 -1.94 -4.03 -0.44
C PRO A 206 -2.74 -2.86 -1.04
N LEU A 207 -3.41 -3.14 -2.15
CA LEU A 207 -4.58 -2.43 -2.63
C LEU A 207 -5.81 -3.22 -2.17
N ILE A 208 -6.74 -2.60 -1.45
CA ILE A 208 -7.93 -3.29 -0.91
C ILE A 208 -9.15 -2.98 -1.78
N LEU A 209 -9.74 -4.04 -2.32
CA LEU A 209 -10.91 -3.99 -3.18
C LEU A 209 -12.12 -4.65 -2.51
N ASN A 210 -13.27 -3.99 -2.55
CA ASN A 210 -14.56 -4.58 -2.18
C ASN A 210 -15.70 -4.00 -3.03
N GLU A 211 -16.95 -4.22 -2.63
CA GLU A 211 -18.14 -3.75 -3.33
C GLU A 211 -18.34 -2.22 -3.33
N LYS A 212 -17.61 -1.49 -2.47
CA LYS A 212 -17.83 -0.05 -2.22
C LYS A 212 -16.62 0.82 -2.55
N TYR A 213 -15.42 0.24 -2.54
CA TYR A 213 -14.18 1.00 -2.74
C TYR A 213 -13.03 0.14 -3.24
N CYS A 214 -12.05 0.86 -3.79
CA CYS A 214 -10.72 0.35 -4.11
C CYS A 214 -9.70 1.30 -3.47
N LYS A 215 -9.16 0.92 -2.28
CA LYS A 215 -8.30 1.80 -1.47
C LYS A 215 -6.86 1.34 -1.42
N LEU A 216 -5.95 2.28 -1.65
CA LEU A 216 -4.50 2.09 -1.53
C LEU A 216 -4.09 2.17 -0.06
N VAL A 217 -3.64 1.05 0.52
CA VAL A 217 -3.33 0.93 1.96
C VAL A 217 -1.84 1.10 2.25
N ASP A 218 -0.98 0.54 1.42
CA ASP A 218 0.47 0.78 1.52
C ASP A 218 1.06 0.96 0.12
N ALA A 219 2.07 1.82 0.03
CA ALA A 219 2.78 2.06 -1.22
C ALA A 219 4.24 2.46 -1.00
N ARG A 220 5.04 2.16 -2.01
CA ARG A 220 6.45 2.55 -2.08
C ARG A 220 6.79 2.97 -3.50
N ILE A 221 7.60 4.03 -3.67
CA ILE A 221 8.08 4.45 -4.97
C ILE A 221 9.59 4.65 -4.91
N VAL A 222 10.29 4.17 -5.93
CA VAL A 222 11.73 4.35 -6.11
C VAL A 222 11.97 5.13 -7.39
N PHE A 223 12.69 6.23 -7.28
CA PHE A 223 13.13 7.04 -8.41
C PHE A 223 14.63 6.84 -8.62
N GLY A 224 15.02 6.69 -9.87
CA GLY A 224 16.41 6.74 -10.28
C GLY A 224 16.97 8.17 -10.31
N PRO A 225 18.27 8.30 -10.49
CA PRO A 225 18.99 9.57 -10.54
C PRO A 225 18.57 10.49 -11.71
#